data_ef91d1a726dd582971598d05013738da
#
_entry.id   ef91d1a726dd582971598d05013738da
#
_cell.length_a   1.000
_cell.length_b   1.000
_cell.length_c   1.000
_cell.angle_alpha   90.00
_cell.angle_beta   90.00
_cell.angle_gamma   90.00
#
_symmetry.space_group_name_H-M   'P 1'
#
loop_
_entity.id
_entity.type
_entity.pdbx_description
1 polymer ?
#
loop_
_entity_poly.entity_id
_entity_poly.type
_entity_poly.pdbx_seq_one_letter_code
_entity_poly.pdbx_strand_id
1 'polypeptide(L)'
;YPRKNWSSVILWNCGHEENRIVTTDFVSNATGAQVHRFTWLEDNLIGELPIEWNWLPDEFGKNKDAKLLHFTLGTLIFSDTFIKDVFV
;
A
#
# COMPACT_ATOMS: atom_id res chain seq x y z
N TYR A 1 1.99 11.79 -12.35
CA TYR A 1 2.51 10.60 -11.71
C TYR A 1 1.61 10.20 -10.53
N PRO A 2 0.88 9.13 -10.68
CA PRO A 2 -0.30 8.94 -9.81
C PRO A 2 0.01 8.44 -8.40
N ARG A 3 1.15 7.80 -8.12
CA ARG A 3 1.45 7.16 -6.83
C ARG A 3 0.23 6.38 -6.27
N LYS A 4 -0.51 5.77 -7.19
CA LYS A 4 -1.76 5.09 -6.86
C LYS A 4 -1.47 3.77 -6.12
N ASN A 5 -2.18 3.54 -5.02
CA ASN A 5 -2.06 2.33 -4.18
C ASN A 5 -0.69 2.17 -3.49
N TRP A 6 0.19 3.13 -3.59
CA TRP A 6 1.51 3.04 -2.97
C TRP A 6 1.44 3.01 -1.45
N SER A 7 0.48 3.72 -0.87
CA SER A 7 0.31 3.78 0.59
C SER A 7 -0.38 2.55 1.19
N SER A 8 -0.76 1.57 0.38
CA SER A 8 -1.41 0.35 0.88
C SER A 8 -0.46 -0.53 1.68
N VAL A 9 0.80 -0.59 1.26
CA VAL A 9 1.86 -1.32 1.96
C VAL A 9 3.11 -0.47 1.94
N ILE A 10 3.64 -0.14 3.10
CA ILE A 10 4.75 0.78 3.22
C ILE A 10 5.84 0.18 4.10
N LEU A 11 7.06 0.15 3.59
CA LEU A 11 8.25 -0.14 4.38
C LEU A 11 8.95 1.20 4.67
N TRP A 12 8.89 1.65 5.93
CA TRP A 12 9.42 2.94 6.32
C TRP A 12 10.89 2.89 6.65
N ASN A 13 11.67 3.79 6.07
CA ASN A 13 13.03 4.06 6.56
C ASN A 13 12.94 5.10 7.68
N CYS A 14 12.81 4.63 8.90
CA CYS A 14 12.63 5.50 10.06
C CYS A 14 13.91 6.29 10.41
N GLY A 15 15.05 5.87 9.88
CA GLY A 15 16.32 6.59 10.05
C GLY A 15 16.52 7.74 9.09
N HIS A 16 15.69 7.84 8.06
CA HIS A 16 15.81 8.92 7.07
C HIS A 16 15.21 10.22 7.60
N GLU A 17 15.98 11.31 7.55
CA GLU A 17 15.57 12.58 8.13
C GLU A 17 14.31 13.18 7.49
N GLU A 18 14.12 12.95 6.18
CA GLU A 18 12.93 13.46 5.48
C GLU A 18 11.62 12.88 6.03
N ASN A 19 11.66 11.69 6.63
CA ASN A 19 10.49 11.08 7.23
C ASN A 19 10.16 11.60 8.63
N ARG A 20 11.04 12.41 9.22
CA ARG A 20 10.80 13.00 10.53
C ARG A 20 9.70 14.05 10.54
N ILE A 21 9.31 14.54 9.36
CA ILE A 21 8.19 15.47 9.24
C ILE A 21 6.86 14.82 9.59
N VAL A 22 6.78 13.48 9.52
CA VAL A 22 5.54 12.74 9.78
C VAL A 22 5.32 12.65 11.27
N THR A 23 4.80 13.72 11.85
CA THR A 23 4.43 13.81 13.25
C THR A 23 2.90 13.73 13.38
N THR A 24 2.41 13.63 14.61
CA THR A 24 0.97 13.66 14.87
C THR A 24 0.35 14.96 14.33
N ASP A 25 1.02 16.08 14.55
CA ASP A 25 0.53 17.38 14.06
C ASP A 25 0.48 17.43 12.54
N PHE A 26 1.53 16.95 11.88
CA PHE A 26 1.56 16.89 10.42
C PHE A 26 0.39 16.08 9.87
N VAL A 27 0.20 14.86 10.38
CA VAL A 27 -0.86 13.97 9.91
C VAL A 27 -2.24 14.54 10.19
N SER A 28 -2.42 15.22 11.32
CA SER A 28 -3.71 15.82 11.69
C SER A 28 -4.09 16.99 10.79
N ASN A 29 -3.13 17.68 10.21
CA ASN A 29 -3.36 18.88 9.40
C ASN A 29 -3.19 18.63 7.89
N ALA A 30 -2.56 17.53 7.50
CA ALA A 30 -2.36 17.21 6.08
C ALA A 30 -3.66 16.72 5.46
N THR A 31 -3.78 16.92 4.14
CA THR A 31 -4.89 16.33 3.38
C THR A 31 -4.64 14.84 3.18
N GLY A 32 -5.70 14.09 2.88
CA GLY A 32 -5.56 12.67 2.53
C GLY A 32 -4.62 12.48 1.35
N ALA A 33 -4.72 13.33 0.33
CA ALA A 33 -3.85 13.26 -0.84
C ALA A 33 -2.38 13.47 -0.49
N GLN A 34 -2.08 14.41 0.41
CA GLN A 34 -0.71 14.65 0.85
C GLN A 34 -0.11 13.43 1.54
N VAL A 35 -0.88 12.79 2.41
CA VAL A 35 -0.41 11.61 3.14
C VAL A 35 -0.28 10.40 2.22
N HIS A 36 -1.28 10.13 1.40
CA HIS A 36 -1.29 8.96 0.52
C HIS A 36 -0.26 9.03 -0.60
N ARG A 37 0.09 10.22 -1.04
CA ARG A 37 1.04 10.43 -2.14
C ARG A 37 2.44 10.73 -1.68
N PHE A 38 2.70 10.74 -0.38
CA PHE A 38 4.02 11.03 0.17
C PHE A 38 4.58 12.35 -0.37
N THR A 39 3.78 13.42 -0.32
CA THR A 39 4.14 14.68 -0.98
C THR A 39 5.38 15.37 -0.39
N TRP A 40 5.81 14.95 0.81
CA TRP A 40 7.05 15.44 1.42
C TRP A 40 8.31 14.75 0.89
N LEU A 41 8.15 13.71 0.05
CA LEU A 41 9.26 12.95 -0.51
C LEU A 41 9.39 13.19 -2.00
N GLU A 42 10.62 13.41 -2.47
CA GLU A 42 10.92 13.39 -3.89
C GLU A 42 10.88 11.95 -4.41
N ASP A 43 10.62 11.80 -5.71
CA ASP A 43 10.46 10.48 -6.33
C ASP A 43 11.66 9.56 -6.13
N ASN A 44 12.87 10.12 -6.14
CA ASN A 44 14.08 9.33 -5.98
C ASN A 44 14.29 8.78 -4.56
N LEU A 45 13.47 9.24 -3.59
CA LEU A 45 13.51 8.73 -2.22
C LEU A 45 12.50 7.61 -1.98
N ILE A 46 11.71 7.28 -2.98
CA ILE A 46 10.69 6.24 -2.90
C ILE A 46 11.13 5.04 -3.74
N GLY A 47 11.38 3.92 -3.07
CA GLY A 47 11.71 2.67 -3.74
C GLY A 47 10.48 1.82 -4.00
N GLU A 48 10.66 0.68 -4.64
CA GLU A 48 9.60 -0.26 -4.93
C GLU A 48 9.75 -1.53 -4.11
N LEU A 49 8.61 -2.04 -3.62
CA LEU A 49 8.52 -3.41 -3.10
C LEU A 49 8.13 -4.34 -4.23
N PRO A 50 8.55 -5.61 -4.19
CA PRO A 50 8.03 -6.59 -5.14
C PRO A 50 6.51 -6.62 -5.11
N ILE A 51 5.87 -6.74 -6.27
CA ILE A 51 4.42 -6.66 -6.41
C ILE A 51 3.68 -7.72 -5.56
N GLU A 52 4.34 -8.83 -5.27
CA GLU A 52 3.79 -9.91 -4.45
C GLU A 52 3.43 -9.45 -3.04
N TRP A 53 4.03 -8.37 -2.55
CA TRP A 53 3.75 -7.78 -1.24
C TRP A 53 2.55 -6.84 -1.23
N ASN A 54 1.97 -6.56 -2.39
CA ASN A 54 0.75 -5.76 -2.51
C ASN A 54 -0.02 -6.24 -3.74
N TRP A 55 -0.37 -7.52 -3.72
CA TRP A 55 -1.10 -8.13 -4.82
C TRP A 55 -2.58 -7.79 -4.73
N LEU A 56 -3.14 -7.29 -5.81
CA LEU A 56 -4.54 -6.88 -5.91
C LEU A 56 -5.31 -7.95 -6.71
N PRO A 57 -5.87 -8.97 -6.06
CA PRO A 57 -6.53 -10.07 -6.76
C PRO A 57 -7.76 -9.62 -7.56
N ASP A 58 -8.43 -8.55 -7.12
CA ASP A 58 -9.59 -8.01 -7.83
C ASP A 58 -9.20 -7.42 -9.20
N GLU A 59 -7.96 -6.97 -9.35
CA GLU A 59 -7.46 -6.38 -10.59
C GLU A 59 -6.59 -7.35 -11.39
N PHE A 60 -5.76 -8.16 -10.71
CA PHE A 60 -4.74 -8.98 -11.35
C PHE A 60 -5.07 -10.48 -11.37
N GLY A 61 -6.09 -10.92 -10.63
CA GLY A 61 -6.46 -12.31 -10.53
C GLY A 61 -5.66 -13.08 -9.48
N LYS A 62 -5.68 -14.41 -9.58
CA LYS A 62 -5.01 -15.28 -8.62
C LYS A 62 -3.51 -15.22 -8.74
N ASN A 63 -2.82 -15.29 -7.61
CA ASN A 63 -1.37 -15.48 -7.56
C ASN A 63 -1.01 -16.25 -6.28
N LYS A 64 -0.65 -17.51 -6.42
CA LYS A 64 -0.27 -18.36 -5.28
C LYS A 64 1.06 -17.95 -4.66
N ASP A 65 1.86 -17.14 -5.34
CA ASP A 65 3.12 -16.62 -4.83
C ASP A 65 2.96 -15.27 -4.12
N ALA A 66 1.74 -14.72 -4.09
CA ALA A 66 1.47 -13.48 -3.39
C ALA A 66 1.77 -13.62 -1.89
N LYS A 67 2.40 -12.60 -1.33
CA LYS A 67 2.77 -12.55 0.08
C LYS A 67 1.82 -11.70 0.90
N LEU A 68 1.10 -10.80 0.25
CA LEU A 68 0.07 -9.98 0.86
C LEU A 68 -1.00 -9.69 -0.18
N LEU A 69 -2.24 -9.98 0.18
CA LEU A 69 -3.39 -9.72 -0.69
C LEU A 69 -4.09 -8.45 -0.27
N HIS A 70 -4.31 -7.56 -1.23
CA HIS A 70 -5.01 -6.32 -1.02
C HIS A 70 -6.32 -6.33 -1.80
N PHE A 71 -7.44 -6.50 -1.11
CA PHE A 71 -8.77 -6.54 -1.70
C PHE A 71 -9.32 -5.13 -1.86
N THR A 72 -9.60 -4.73 -3.09
CA THR A 72 -10.03 -3.38 -3.43
C THR A 72 -11.53 -3.24 -3.65
N LEU A 73 -12.24 -4.37 -3.91
CA LEU A 73 -13.66 -4.37 -4.21
C LEU A 73 -14.54 -4.82 -3.05
N GLY A 74 -13.95 -5.22 -1.92
CA GLY A 74 -14.72 -5.66 -0.78
C GLY A 74 -13.86 -6.24 0.32
N THR A 75 -14.50 -6.85 1.30
CA THR A 75 -13.85 -7.43 2.46
C THR A 75 -13.86 -8.95 2.42
N LEU A 76 -13.04 -9.59 3.25
CA LEU A 76 -12.88 -11.05 3.31
C LEU A 76 -14.10 -11.78 3.88
N ILE A 77 -15.16 -11.07 4.22
CA ILE A 77 -16.37 -11.70 4.78
C ILE A 77 -17.26 -12.38 3.73
N PHE A 78 -16.88 -12.31 2.45
CA PHE A 78 -17.75 -12.80 1.37
C PHE A 78 -17.93 -14.31 1.39
N SER A 79 -16.85 -15.07 1.45
CA SER A 79 -16.95 -16.52 1.55
C SER A 79 -15.59 -17.17 1.67
N ASP A 80 -15.57 -18.38 2.27
CA ASP A 80 -14.37 -19.21 2.32
C ASP A 80 -13.94 -19.64 0.92
N THR A 81 -14.89 -19.86 0.02
CA THR A 81 -14.62 -20.23 -1.36
C THR A 81 -13.79 -19.15 -2.07
N PHE A 82 -14.17 -17.89 -1.86
CA PHE A 82 -13.43 -16.77 -2.43
C PHE A 82 -11.99 -16.74 -1.94
N ILE A 83 -11.77 -16.94 -0.64
CA ILE A 83 -10.43 -16.98 -0.07
C ILE A 83 -9.61 -18.11 -0.68
N LYS A 84 -10.19 -19.31 -0.80
CA LYS A 84 -9.52 -20.44 -1.42
C LYS A 84 -9.14 -20.15 -2.87
N ASP A 85 -10.03 -19.52 -3.62
CA ASP A 85 -9.77 -19.19 -5.02
C ASP A 85 -8.64 -18.19 -5.19
N VAL A 86 -8.41 -17.33 -4.21
CA VAL A 86 -7.34 -16.33 -4.29
C VAL A 86 -5.99 -16.89 -3.84
N PHE A 87 -5.95 -17.72 -2.83
CA PHE A 87 -4.71 -18.27 -2.26
C PHE A 87 -4.24 -19.57 -2.94
N VAL A 88 -5.14 -20.34 -3.44
CA VAL A 88 -4.83 -21.63 -4.10
C VAL A 88 -4.84 -21.53 -5.63
#